data_e74c4b115f4bf023eb7b3e38879c7213
#
_entry.id   e74c4b115f4bf023eb7b3e38879c7213
#
_cell.length_a   1.000
_cell.length_b   1.000
_cell.length_c   1.000
_cell.angle_alpha   90.00
_cell.angle_beta   90.00
_cell.angle_gamma   90.00
#
_symmetry.space_group_name_H-M   'P 1'
#
loop_
_entity.id
_entity.type
_entity.pdbx_description
1 polymer ?
#
loop_
_entity_poly.entity_id
_entity_poly.type
_entity_poly.pdbx_seq_one_letter_code
_entity_poly.pdbx_strand_id
1 'polypeptide(L)'
;MRATLKQVADDTGLSIATVSRALRRKKRRYSVNEEKIYAAARKLGYPFIGESDSPDKTTIALVTEIRQGEFYSSLFHGLHVATRDSKSDIVFVNVDGSTNNNYNWQEDPVNFIIKLSKKYNGICLFLPDLDKESYAAIKEGVGTYPIVSLIPGKNLKVDTVSFDSYSGGYMVAKHFEEVGYSNMGIITGPGNVMDSSFRKNGFVDHINEKSNLNLVWSFEGDFTSEAGSRAFLDFKERGLKRIAI
;
A
#
# COMPACT_ATOMS: atom_id res chain seq x y z
N MET A 1 -39.27 -13.81 -11.99
CA MET A 1 -39.12 -15.00 -11.11
C MET A 1 -37.66 -15.16 -10.76
N ARG A 2 -37.34 -15.45 -9.49
CA ARG A 2 -35.95 -15.76 -9.11
C ARG A 2 -35.61 -17.17 -9.56
N ALA A 3 -34.46 -17.36 -10.20
CA ALA A 3 -33.98 -18.67 -10.57
C ALA A 3 -33.76 -19.57 -9.36
N THR A 4 -33.94 -20.85 -9.54
CA THR A 4 -33.79 -21.87 -8.48
C THR A 4 -32.56 -22.71 -8.68
N LEU A 5 -32.04 -23.30 -7.61
CA LEU A 5 -30.90 -24.22 -7.65
C LEU A 5 -31.11 -25.40 -8.61
N LYS A 6 -32.39 -25.85 -8.73
CA LYS A 6 -32.80 -26.91 -9.64
C LYS A 6 -32.59 -26.50 -11.10
N GLN A 7 -32.98 -25.27 -11.48
CA GLN A 7 -32.80 -24.76 -12.82
C GLN A 7 -31.31 -24.68 -13.22
N VAL A 8 -30.43 -24.31 -12.29
CA VAL A 8 -28.97 -24.33 -12.52
C VAL A 8 -28.46 -25.77 -12.71
N ALA A 9 -28.98 -26.71 -11.92
CA ALA A 9 -28.65 -28.14 -12.06
C ALA A 9 -29.09 -28.70 -13.41
N ASP A 10 -30.31 -28.37 -13.84
CA ASP A 10 -30.89 -28.78 -15.13
C ASP A 10 -30.09 -28.20 -16.32
N ASP A 11 -29.70 -26.89 -16.27
CA ASP A 11 -28.90 -26.22 -17.32
C ASP A 11 -27.48 -26.79 -17.44
N THR A 12 -26.91 -27.29 -16.34
CA THR A 12 -25.54 -27.86 -16.31
C THR A 12 -25.48 -29.38 -16.50
N GLY A 13 -26.62 -30.06 -16.39
CA GLY A 13 -26.66 -31.52 -16.40
C GLY A 13 -26.06 -32.19 -15.17
N LEU A 14 -25.91 -31.46 -14.08
CA LEU A 14 -25.28 -31.93 -12.83
C LEU A 14 -26.29 -32.08 -11.71
N SER A 15 -25.96 -32.91 -10.70
CA SER A 15 -26.87 -33.07 -9.56
C SER A 15 -27.00 -31.77 -8.74
N ILE A 16 -28.19 -31.54 -8.15
CA ILE A 16 -28.47 -30.39 -7.26
C ILE A 16 -27.43 -30.32 -6.13
N ALA A 17 -27.01 -31.47 -5.58
CA ALA A 17 -26.02 -31.54 -4.52
C ALA A 17 -24.64 -31.05 -4.99
N THR A 18 -24.24 -31.39 -6.22
CA THR A 18 -22.98 -30.94 -6.83
C THR A 18 -23.01 -29.44 -7.06
N VAL A 19 -24.09 -28.92 -7.63
CA VAL A 19 -24.30 -27.49 -7.88
C VAL A 19 -24.34 -26.70 -6.56
N SER A 20 -25.10 -27.16 -5.58
CA SER A 20 -25.16 -26.53 -4.25
C SER A 20 -23.80 -26.46 -3.57
N ARG A 21 -23.03 -27.54 -3.63
CA ARG A 21 -21.69 -27.60 -3.05
C ARG A 21 -20.73 -26.67 -3.75
N ALA A 22 -20.77 -26.58 -5.08
CA ALA A 22 -19.96 -25.66 -5.87
C ALA A 22 -20.28 -24.20 -5.54
N LEU A 23 -21.55 -23.80 -5.57
CA LEU A 23 -22.02 -22.43 -5.35
C LEU A 23 -21.82 -21.91 -3.90
N ARG A 24 -21.59 -22.81 -2.93
CA ARG A 24 -21.28 -22.45 -1.53
C ARG A 24 -19.79 -22.30 -1.24
N ARG A 25 -18.91 -22.73 -2.14
CA ARG A 25 -17.46 -22.72 -1.92
C ARG A 25 -16.83 -21.51 -2.62
N LYS A 26 -16.09 -20.70 -1.87
CA LYS A 26 -15.13 -19.76 -2.46
C LYS A 26 -13.84 -20.51 -2.78
N LYS A 27 -13.45 -20.55 -4.05
CA LYS A 27 -12.16 -21.10 -4.49
C LYS A 27 -11.46 -20.12 -5.41
N ARG A 28 -10.15 -20.13 -5.36
CA ARG A 28 -9.29 -19.30 -6.23
C ARG A 28 -9.16 -19.84 -7.66
N ARG A 29 -9.38 -21.13 -7.86
CA ARG A 29 -9.43 -21.79 -9.17
C ARG A 29 -10.58 -22.77 -9.19
N TYR A 30 -11.36 -22.72 -10.24
CA TYR A 30 -12.50 -23.58 -10.45
C TYR A 30 -12.10 -24.74 -11.38
N SER A 31 -12.67 -25.93 -11.15
CA SER A 31 -12.64 -27.03 -12.11
C SER A 31 -13.55 -26.69 -13.28
N VAL A 32 -13.37 -27.35 -14.42
CA VAL A 32 -14.21 -27.18 -15.62
C VAL A 32 -15.72 -27.31 -15.31
N ASN A 33 -16.07 -28.21 -14.40
CA ASN A 33 -17.47 -28.39 -13.98
C ASN A 33 -17.96 -27.23 -13.10
N GLU A 34 -17.09 -26.69 -12.23
CA GLU A 34 -17.44 -25.53 -11.40
C GLU A 34 -17.61 -24.26 -12.27
N GLU A 35 -16.76 -24.06 -13.27
CA GLU A 35 -16.92 -22.97 -14.26
C GLU A 35 -18.26 -23.04 -14.98
N LYS A 36 -18.69 -24.23 -15.44
CA LYS A 36 -20.00 -24.44 -16.04
C LYS A 36 -21.14 -24.09 -15.08
N ILE A 37 -21.04 -24.48 -13.81
CA ILE A 37 -22.05 -24.18 -12.79
C ILE A 37 -22.15 -22.67 -12.56
N TYR A 38 -21.04 -21.95 -12.43
CA TYR A 38 -21.04 -20.50 -12.23
C TYR A 38 -21.55 -19.76 -13.45
N ALA A 39 -21.21 -20.21 -14.67
CA ALA A 39 -21.73 -19.63 -15.91
C ALA A 39 -23.26 -19.78 -16.00
N ALA A 40 -23.78 -20.98 -15.71
CA ALA A 40 -25.22 -21.25 -15.70
C ALA A 40 -25.95 -20.43 -14.63
N ALA A 41 -25.39 -20.32 -13.42
CA ALA A 41 -25.96 -19.53 -12.34
C ALA A 41 -26.08 -18.04 -12.73
N ARG A 42 -25.03 -17.47 -13.34
CA ARG A 42 -25.05 -16.09 -13.87
C ARG A 42 -26.08 -15.91 -14.98
N LYS A 43 -26.08 -16.79 -15.97
CA LYS A 43 -27.02 -16.77 -17.09
C LYS A 43 -28.49 -16.77 -16.60
N LEU A 44 -28.78 -17.53 -15.57
CA LEU A 44 -30.13 -17.68 -15.02
C LEU A 44 -30.47 -16.62 -13.94
N GLY A 45 -29.52 -15.79 -13.51
CA GLY A 45 -29.71 -14.82 -12.42
C GLY A 45 -29.94 -15.49 -11.06
N TYR A 46 -29.32 -16.65 -10.83
CA TYR A 46 -29.35 -17.32 -9.53
C TYR A 46 -28.37 -16.68 -8.54
N PRO A 47 -28.81 -16.15 -7.38
CA PRO A 47 -27.90 -15.51 -6.42
C PRO A 47 -27.00 -16.55 -5.75
N PHE A 48 -25.70 -16.34 -5.78
CA PHE A 48 -24.71 -17.22 -5.15
C PHE A 48 -23.56 -16.43 -4.52
N ILE A 49 -22.84 -17.05 -3.60
CA ILE A 49 -21.76 -16.38 -2.82
C ILE A 49 -20.59 -15.89 -3.70
N GLY A 50 -20.44 -16.39 -4.92
CA GLY A 50 -19.42 -15.99 -5.89
C GLY A 50 -19.84 -14.89 -6.86
N GLU A 51 -20.98 -14.24 -6.67
CA GLU A 51 -21.51 -13.23 -7.62
C GLU A 51 -20.65 -11.94 -7.68
N SER A 52 -19.84 -11.69 -6.64
CA SER A 52 -18.84 -10.60 -6.62
C SER A 52 -17.49 -10.99 -7.25
N ASP A 53 -17.27 -12.28 -7.49
CA ASP A 53 -16.02 -12.80 -8.04
C ASP A 53 -16.30 -13.31 -9.48
N SER A 54 -16.29 -12.43 -10.49
CA SER A 54 -16.13 -12.92 -11.86
C SER A 54 -14.78 -13.65 -11.93
N PRO A 55 -14.73 -14.88 -12.54
CA PRO A 55 -13.48 -15.65 -12.63
C PRO A 55 -12.35 -14.90 -13.32
N ASP A 56 -12.67 -13.82 -14.03
CA ASP A 56 -11.73 -12.97 -14.78
C ASP A 56 -11.29 -11.73 -13.97
N LYS A 57 -11.76 -11.53 -12.75
CA LYS A 57 -11.42 -10.32 -11.98
C LYS A 57 -10.27 -10.56 -11.02
N THR A 58 -9.16 -9.90 -11.27
CA THR A 58 -7.99 -9.92 -10.40
C THR A 58 -8.26 -9.09 -9.15
N THR A 59 -8.00 -9.64 -7.98
CA THR A 59 -8.11 -8.92 -6.70
C THR A 59 -6.73 -8.70 -6.10
N ILE A 60 -6.35 -7.44 -5.91
CA ILE A 60 -5.07 -7.04 -5.34
C ILE A 60 -5.30 -6.50 -3.93
N ALA A 61 -4.54 -6.98 -2.96
CA ALA A 61 -4.57 -6.43 -1.60
C ALA A 61 -3.56 -5.29 -1.48
N LEU A 62 -4.02 -4.10 -1.08
CA LEU A 62 -3.13 -3.07 -0.54
C LEU A 62 -3.07 -3.25 0.98
N VAL A 63 -1.90 -3.63 1.47
CA VAL A 63 -1.64 -3.81 2.90
C VAL A 63 -0.93 -2.57 3.42
N THR A 64 -1.57 -1.86 4.33
CA THR A 64 -1.07 -0.59 4.87
C THR A 64 -1.73 -0.28 6.22
N GLU A 65 -1.07 0.51 7.03
CA GLU A 65 -1.73 1.23 8.11
C GLU A 65 -2.43 2.45 7.50
N ILE A 66 -3.76 2.53 7.62
CA ILE A 66 -4.55 3.62 7.07
C ILE A 66 -4.46 4.82 8.02
N ARG A 67 -3.79 5.88 7.58
CA ARG A 67 -3.67 7.15 8.29
C ARG A 67 -4.42 8.26 7.54
N GLN A 68 -4.80 9.30 8.25
CA GLN A 68 -5.38 10.50 7.63
C GLN A 68 -4.31 11.27 6.86
N GLY A 69 -4.71 11.94 5.78
CA GLY A 69 -3.85 12.83 5.03
C GLY A 69 -4.01 12.72 3.53
N GLU A 70 -3.60 13.77 2.83
CA GLU A 70 -3.70 13.88 1.38
C GLU A 70 -2.90 12.80 0.63
N PHE A 71 -1.76 12.42 1.19
CA PHE A 71 -0.93 11.37 0.61
C PHE A 71 -1.71 10.04 0.46
N TYR A 72 -2.38 9.59 1.52
CA TYR A 72 -3.15 8.34 1.49
C TYR A 72 -4.34 8.41 0.55
N SER A 73 -5.08 9.52 0.56
CA SER A 73 -6.21 9.71 -0.36
C SER A 73 -5.75 9.74 -1.82
N SER A 74 -4.63 10.37 -2.13
CA SER A 74 -4.04 10.38 -3.48
C SER A 74 -3.55 9.01 -3.90
N LEU A 75 -2.90 8.25 -3.01
CA LEU A 75 -2.47 6.87 -3.26
C LEU A 75 -3.68 5.97 -3.57
N PHE A 76 -4.72 6.04 -2.75
CA PHE A 76 -5.93 5.24 -2.93
C PHE A 76 -6.67 5.61 -4.22
N HIS A 77 -6.76 6.90 -4.53
CA HIS A 77 -7.34 7.36 -5.79
C HIS A 77 -6.56 6.84 -7.00
N GLY A 78 -5.23 6.95 -6.99
CA GLY A 78 -4.35 6.46 -8.04
C GLY A 78 -4.51 4.96 -8.29
N LEU A 79 -4.52 4.16 -7.24
CA LEU A 79 -4.76 2.72 -7.32
C LEU A 79 -6.16 2.39 -7.86
N HIS A 80 -7.20 3.12 -7.41
CA HIS A 80 -8.56 2.94 -7.93
C HIS A 80 -8.64 3.25 -9.42
N VAL A 81 -8.03 4.35 -9.87
CA VAL A 81 -8.00 4.70 -11.31
C VAL A 81 -7.28 3.63 -12.12
N ALA A 82 -6.12 3.16 -11.65
CA ALA A 82 -5.33 2.12 -12.35
C ALA A 82 -6.07 0.78 -12.47
N THR A 83 -6.92 0.44 -11.50
CA THR A 83 -7.67 -0.83 -11.52
C THR A 83 -8.97 -0.77 -12.30
N ARG A 84 -9.54 0.41 -12.52
CA ARG A 84 -10.81 0.59 -13.25
C ARG A 84 -10.79 -0.01 -14.65
N ASP A 85 -9.69 0.16 -15.38
CA ASP A 85 -9.55 -0.27 -16.77
C ASP A 85 -8.97 -1.69 -16.88
N SER A 86 -8.44 -2.27 -15.81
CA SER A 86 -7.72 -3.55 -15.79
C SER A 86 -8.56 -4.75 -15.32
N LYS A 87 -9.89 -4.59 -15.18
CA LYS A 87 -10.78 -5.61 -14.58
C LYS A 87 -10.27 -6.15 -13.23
N SER A 88 -9.64 -5.27 -12.46
CA SER A 88 -9.08 -5.59 -11.16
C SER A 88 -9.82 -4.87 -10.05
N ASP A 89 -9.82 -5.44 -8.84
CA ASP A 89 -10.29 -4.79 -7.62
C ASP A 89 -9.13 -4.57 -6.66
N ILE A 90 -9.14 -3.46 -5.94
CA ILE A 90 -8.29 -3.24 -4.79
C ILE A 90 -9.07 -3.55 -3.51
N VAL A 91 -8.49 -4.36 -2.64
CA VAL A 91 -8.96 -4.59 -1.27
C VAL A 91 -7.96 -3.97 -0.31
N PHE A 92 -8.44 -3.06 0.53
CA PHE A 92 -7.63 -2.46 1.57
C PHE A 92 -7.56 -3.40 2.78
N VAL A 93 -6.34 -3.71 3.19
CA VAL A 93 -6.03 -4.51 4.38
C VAL A 93 -5.34 -3.60 5.37
N ASN A 94 -6.11 -3.05 6.31
CA ASN A 94 -5.59 -2.18 7.35
C ASN A 94 -4.89 -3.00 8.44
N VAL A 95 -3.69 -2.58 8.86
CA VAL A 95 -2.85 -3.26 9.84
C VAL A 95 -2.64 -2.46 11.13
N ASP A 96 -3.52 -1.50 11.42
CA ASP A 96 -3.44 -0.59 12.58
C ASP A 96 -3.63 -1.26 13.97
N GLY A 97 -3.68 -2.58 14.02
CA GLY A 97 -3.86 -3.33 15.25
C GLY A 97 -5.29 -3.35 15.80
N SER A 98 -6.22 -2.60 15.19
CA SER A 98 -7.63 -2.51 15.64
C SER A 98 -8.53 -3.60 15.05
N THR A 99 -8.03 -4.40 14.12
CA THR A 99 -8.85 -5.41 13.46
C THR A 99 -8.96 -6.69 14.29
N ASN A 100 -10.19 -7.02 14.69
CA ASN A 100 -10.61 -8.30 15.28
C ASN A 100 -10.44 -9.52 14.35
N ASN A 101 -9.49 -9.49 13.44
CA ASN A 101 -9.17 -10.63 12.61
C ASN A 101 -8.25 -11.56 13.39
N ASN A 102 -8.51 -12.88 13.34
CA ASN A 102 -7.75 -13.97 13.96
C ASN A 102 -6.24 -14.03 13.51
N TYR A 103 -5.70 -12.94 13.01
CA TYR A 103 -4.32 -12.78 12.56
C TYR A 103 -3.73 -11.55 13.21
N ASN A 104 -2.84 -11.76 14.15
CA ASN A 104 -2.13 -10.67 14.80
C ASN A 104 -0.98 -10.20 13.90
N TRP A 105 -1.20 -9.10 13.16
CA TRP A 105 -0.18 -8.44 12.36
C TRP A 105 1.06 -8.10 13.20
N GLN A 106 0.84 -7.62 14.43
CA GLN A 106 1.92 -7.15 15.30
C GLN A 106 2.83 -8.28 15.79
N GLU A 107 2.29 -9.49 15.96
CA GLU A 107 3.08 -10.64 16.42
C GLU A 107 3.85 -11.33 15.29
N ASP A 108 3.28 -11.41 14.09
CA ASP A 108 3.87 -12.15 12.97
C ASP A 108 3.47 -11.55 11.60
N PRO A 109 4.09 -10.41 11.22
CA PRO A 109 3.79 -9.74 9.96
C PRO A 109 4.14 -10.60 8.73
N VAL A 110 5.17 -11.43 8.81
CA VAL A 110 5.61 -12.28 7.71
C VAL A 110 4.56 -13.32 7.37
N ASN A 111 4.12 -14.11 8.35
CA ASN A 111 3.08 -15.11 8.11
C ASN A 111 1.73 -14.50 7.78
N PHE A 112 1.43 -13.31 8.28
CA PHE A 112 0.24 -12.57 7.89
C PHE A 112 0.23 -12.32 6.36
N ILE A 113 1.29 -11.78 5.79
CA ILE A 113 1.41 -11.53 4.35
C ILE A 113 1.39 -12.83 3.54
N ILE A 114 2.09 -13.87 3.99
CA ILE A 114 2.07 -15.20 3.35
C ILE A 114 0.65 -15.77 3.31
N LYS A 115 -0.15 -15.59 4.36
CA LYS A 115 -1.57 -16.01 4.35
C LYS A 115 -2.42 -15.20 3.38
N LEU A 116 -2.20 -13.88 3.27
CA LEU A 116 -2.88 -13.03 2.30
C LEU A 116 -2.57 -13.45 0.86
N SER A 117 -1.35 -13.92 0.55
CA SER A 117 -1.00 -14.40 -0.80
C SER A 117 -1.83 -15.62 -1.25
N LYS A 118 -2.40 -16.36 -0.30
CA LYS A 118 -3.34 -17.47 -0.60
C LYS A 118 -4.75 -17.00 -0.91
N LYS A 119 -5.08 -15.75 -0.56
CA LYS A 119 -6.43 -15.18 -0.68
C LYS A 119 -6.57 -14.25 -1.89
N TYR A 120 -5.55 -13.46 -2.20
CA TYR A 120 -5.54 -12.45 -3.26
C TYR A 120 -4.69 -12.87 -4.45
N ASN A 121 -4.80 -12.16 -5.58
CA ASN A 121 -4.03 -12.44 -6.80
C ASN A 121 -2.69 -11.71 -6.82
N GLY A 122 -2.58 -10.61 -6.10
CA GLY A 122 -1.36 -9.83 -5.91
C GLY A 122 -1.42 -9.06 -4.60
N ILE A 123 -0.27 -8.63 -4.10
CA ILE A 123 -0.16 -7.82 -2.89
C ILE A 123 0.70 -6.60 -3.18
N CYS A 124 0.20 -5.44 -2.77
CA CYS A 124 0.93 -4.19 -2.71
C CYS A 124 1.16 -3.84 -1.23
N LEU A 125 2.39 -3.61 -0.83
CA LEU A 125 2.78 -3.30 0.54
C LEU A 125 3.16 -1.82 0.66
N PHE A 126 2.49 -1.11 1.56
CA PHE A 126 2.92 0.22 2.02
C PHE A 126 3.08 0.18 3.53
N LEU A 127 4.24 -0.32 3.98
CA LEU A 127 4.56 -0.63 5.37
C LEU A 127 5.95 -0.07 5.70
N PRO A 128 6.04 1.23 6.08
CA PRO A 128 7.30 1.93 6.34
C PRO A 128 8.16 1.29 7.44
N ASP A 129 7.52 0.64 8.40
CA ASP A 129 8.17 0.07 9.58
C ASP A 129 8.57 -1.42 9.40
N LEU A 130 8.31 -2.00 8.22
CA LEU A 130 8.69 -3.38 7.95
C LEU A 130 10.17 -3.44 7.55
N ASP A 131 10.97 -4.22 8.30
CA ASP A 131 12.39 -4.35 8.09
C ASP A 131 12.75 -5.20 6.85
N LYS A 132 14.02 -5.13 6.45
CA LYS A 132 14.54 -5.82 5.27
C LYS A 132 14.50 -7.34 5.40
N GLU A 133 14.72 -7.86 6.57
CA GLU A 133 14.70 -9.28 6.91
C GLU A 133 13.29 -9.83 6.74
N SER A 134 12.28 -9.12 7.19
CA SER A 134 10.87 -9.44 6.97
C SER A 134 10.50 -9.47 5.49
N TYR A 135 10.96 -8.51 4.68
CA TYR A 135 10.76 -8.54 3.23
C TYR A 135 11.41 -9.76 2.57
N ALA A 136 12.61 -10.15 3.02
CA ALA A 136 13.29 -11.34 2.51
C ALA A 136 12.53 -12.62 2.87
N ALA A 137 12.07 -12.76 4.12
CA ALA A 137 11.29 -13.90 4.59
C ALA A 137 9.92 -13.99 3.89
N ILE A 138 9.24 -12.86 3.67
CA ILE A 138 8.01 -12.81 2.88
C ILE A 138 8.27 -13.33 1.47
N LYS A 139 9.31 -12.83 0.79
CA LYS A 139 9.63 -13.27 -0.57
C LYS A 139 9.95 -14.75 -0.67
N GLU A 140 10.68 -15.26 0.30
CA GLU A 140 10.96 -16.71 0.38
C GLU A 140 9.66 -17.51 0.56
N GLY A 141 8.77 -17.06 1.46
CA GLY A 141 7.51 -17.74 1.75
C GLY A 141 6.48 -17.69 0.63
N VAL A 142 6.50 -16.66 -0.21
CA VAL A 142 5.55 -16.50 -1.33
C VAL A 142 6.14 -16.91 -2.70
N GLY A 143 7.45 -17.06 -2.81
CA GLY A 143 8.15 -17.48 -4.03
C GLY A 143 7.92 -16.53 -5.21
N THR A 144 7.35 -17.04 -6.31
CA THR A 144 7.06 -16.27 -7.54
C THR A 144 5.76 -15.49 -7.50
N TYR A 145 5.07 -15.46 -6.36
CA TYR A 145 3.80 -14.75 -6.22
C TYR A 145 4.01 -13.22 -6.41
N PRO A 146 3.07 -12.52 -7.12
CA PRO A 146 3.18 -11.09 -7.37
C PRO A 146 3.06 -10.28 -6.08
N ILE A 147 4.16 -9.63 -5.71
CA ILE A 147 4.23 -8.73 -4.56
C ILE A 147 5.08 -7.51 -4.91
N VAL A 148 4.59 -6.32 -4.58
CA VAL A 148 5.24 -5.04 -4.82
C VAL A 148 5.28 -4.23 -3.53
N SER A 149 6.41 -3.61 -3.24
CA SER A 149 6.55 -2.62 -2.17
C SER A 149 6.43 -1.20 -2.73
N LEU A 150 5.72 -0.32 -2.01
CA LEU A 150 5.67 1.11 -2.28
C LEU A 150 6.65 1.90 -1.39
N ILE A 151 7.50 1.20 -0.64
CA ILE A 151 8.54 1.80 0.20
C ILE A 151 9.87 1.73 -0.54
N PRO A 152 10.64 2.84 -0.58
CA PRO A 152 11.97 2.81 -1.14
C PRO A 152 12.88 1.88 -0.33
N GLY A 153 13.70 1.09 -1.01
CA GLY A 153 14.64 0.22 -0.31
C GLY A 153 15.69 -0.35 -1.24
N LYS A 154 16.96 -0.10 -0.94
CA LYS A 154 18.05 -0.79 -1.62
C LYS A 154 18.04 -2.26 -1.18
N ASN A 155 18.00 -3.17 -2.17
CA ASN A 155 18.06 -4.62 -1.95
C ASN A 155 16.85 -5.25 -1.23
N LEU A 156 15.66 -4.66 -1.33
CA LEU A 156 14.45 -5.42 -1.04
C LEU A 156 14.37 -6.58 -2.03
N LYS A 157 14.02 -7.77 -1.54
CA LYS A 157 13.88 -8.97 -2.39
C LYS A 157 12.59 -8.98 -3.22
N VAL A 158 11.79 -7.92 -3.12
CA VAL A 158 10.52 -7.71 -3.84
C VAL A 158 10.65 -6.54 -4.81
N ASP A 159 9.83 -6.55 -5.86
CA ASP A 159 9.74 -5.40 -6.76
C ASP A 159 9.28 -4.16 -5.99
N THR A 160 9.83 -3.01 -6.35
CA THR A 160 9.58 -1.76 -5.62
C THR A 160 9.20 -0.64 -6.58
N VAL A 161 8.18 0.12 -6.23
CA VAL A 161 7.81 1.39 -6.86
C VAL A 161 7.84 2.46 -5.78
N SER A 162 8.70 3.45 -5.92
CA SER A 162 8.85 4.51 -4.92
C SER A 162 9.16 5.85 -5.58
N PHE A 163 8.99 6.93 -4.81
CA PHE A 163 9.42 8.25 -5.20
C PHE A 163 10.93 8.39 -5.03
N ASP A 164 11.56 9.23 -5.86
CA ASP A 164 12.93 9.67 -5.65
C ASP A 164 12.99 10.77 -4.58
N SER A 165 12.87 10.35 -3.34
CA SER A 165 12.83 11.24 -2.19
C SER A 165 14.15 12.00 -1.97
N TYR A 166 15.29 11.42 -2.36
CA TYR A 166 16.58 12.09 -2.28
C TYR A 166 16.63 13.28 -3.24
N SER A 167 16.36 13.05 -4.53
CA SER A 167 16.29 14.13 -5.51
C SER A 167 15.27 15.20 -5.15
N GLY A 168 14.11 14.79 -4.58
CA GLY A 168 13.10 15.74 -4.09
C GLY A 168 13.66 16.68 -3.02
N GLY A 169 14.35 16.15 -2.01
CA GLY A 169 15.00 16.96 -0.97
C GLY A 169 16.09 17.88 -1.53
N TYR A 170 16.95 17.35 -2.39
CA TYR A 170 18.01 18.11 -3.06
C TYR A 170 17.46 19.29 -3.89
N MET A 171 16.39 19.05 -4.67
CA MET A 171 15.74 20.08 -5.48
C MET A 171 15.13 21.21 -4.65
N VAL A 172 14.58 20.92 -3.47
CA VAL A 172 14.03 21.94 -2.57
C VAL A 172 15.14 22.86 -2.05
N ALA A 173 16.26 22.32 -1.57
CA ALA A 173 17.39 23.11 -1.11
C ALA A 173 17.98 23.97 -2.26
N LYS A 174 18.11 23.38 -3.46
CA LYS A 174 18.54 24.09 -4.66
C LYS A 174 17.60 25.24 -5.01
N HIS A 175 16.30 25.03 -4.95
CA HIS A 175 15.33 26.09 -5.20
C HIS A 175 15.47 27.22 -4.20
N PHE A 176 15.66 26.93 -2.92
CA PHE A 176 15.87 27.97 -1.90
C PHE A 176 17.13 28.79 -2.18
N GLU A 177 18.24 28.17 -2.64
CA GLU A 177 19.43 28.88 -3.10
C GLU A 177 19.11 29.80 -4.30
N GLU A 178 18.41 29.28 -5.31
CA GLU A 178 18.05 30.01 -6.53
C GLU A 178 17.19 31.26 -6.25
N VAL A 179 16.32 31.21 -5.22
CA VAL A 179 15.51 32.37 -4.79
C VAL A 179 16.19 33.24 -3.74
N GLY A 180 17.49 33.03 -3.46
CA GLY A 180 18.35 33.91 -2.69
C GLY A 180 18.36 33.66 -1.17
N TYR A 181 18.00 32.48 -0.70
CA TYR A 181 18.19 32.09 0.69
C TYR A 181 19.52 31.38 0.90
N SER A 182 20.28 31.84 1.89
CA SER A 182 21.51 31.19 2.33
C SER A 182 21.36 30.41 3.63
N ASN A 183 20.37 30.78 4.44
CA ASN A 183 20.03 30.07 5.67
C ASN A 183 18.76 29.24 5.44
N MET A 184 18.83 27.97 5.73
CA MET A 184 17.76 27.01 5.50
C MET A 184 17.42 26.24 6.77
N GLY A 185 16.17 25.85 6.88
CA GLY A 185 15.66 24.96 7.92
C GLY A 185 14.95 23.76 7.29
N ILE A 186 14.76 22.71 8.08
CA ILE A 186 14.03 21.52 7.63
C ILE A 186 13.19 20.92 8.77
N ILE A 187 11.95 20.56 8.47
CA ILE A 187 11.14 19.66 9.28
C ILE A 187 11.18 18.30 8.61
N THR A 188 11.74 17.30 9.27
CA THR A 188 11.82 15.94 8.77
C THR A 188 10.70 15.08 9.33
N GLY A 189 10.45 13.92 8.74
CA GLY A 189 9.74 12.84 9.41
C GLY A 189 10.70 12.03 10.29
N PRO A 190 10.21 10.90 10.88
CA PRO A 190 11.03 10.04 11.74
C PRO A 190 12.28 9.52 11.03
N GLY A 191 13.39 9.48 11.77
CA GLY A 191 14.68 9.06 11.22
C GLY A 191 14.77 7.59 10.82
N ASN A 192 13.92 6.73 11.38
CA ASN A 192 13.81 5.32 11.01
C ASN A 192 12.98 5.10 9.72
N VAL A 193 12.27 6.12 9.22
CA VAL A 193 11.54 6.06 7.96
C VAL A 193 12.46 6.40 6.80
N MET A 194 12.69 5.46 5.92
CA MET A 194 13.68 5.55 4.83
C MET A 194 13.43 6.74 3.89
N ASP A 195 12.18 7.00 3.54
CA ASP A 195 11.77 8.16 2.74
C ASP A 195 12.12 9.51 3.39
N SER A 196 11.94 9.60 4.71
CA SER A 196 12.30 10.78 5.50
C SER A 196 13.80 11.01 5.46
N SER A 197 14.58 9.96 5.71
CA SER A 197 16.04 10.00 5.68
C SER A 197 16.58 10.38 4.30
N PHE A 198 16.03 9.85 3.22
CA PHE A 198 16.45 10.20 1.86
C PHE A 198 16.16 11.67 1.54
N ARG A 199 14.97 12.20 1.86
CA ARG A 199 14.66 13.62 1.67
C ARG A 199 15.60 14.52 2.45
N LYS A 200 15.83 14.20 3.74
CA LYS A 200 16.78 14.95 4.57
C LYS A 200 18.18 14.93 3.97
N ASN A 201 18.67 13.75 3.56
CA ASN A 201 20.02 13.63 3.03
C ASN A 201 20.19 14.44 1.74
N GLY A 202 19.24 14.35 0.79
CA GLY A 202 19.29 15.16 -0.42
C GLY A 202 19.31 16.67 -0.13
N PHE A 203 18.48 17.13 0.82
CA PHE A 203 18.44 18.53 1.23
C PHE A 203 19.77 18.99 1.85
N VAL A 204 20.32 18.19 2.76
CA VAL A 204 21.57 18.49 3.47
C VAL A 204 22.77 18.42 2.53
N ASP A 205 22.80 17.45 1.63
CA ASP A 205 23.91 17.28 0.67
C ASP A 205 24.04 18.50 -0.25
N HIS A 206 22.92 19.03 -0.77
CA HIS A 206 22.96 20.28 -1.55
C HIS A 206 23.55 21.45 -0.75
N ILE A 207 23.16 21.58 0.53
CA ILE A 207 23.73 22.64 1.40
C ILE A 207 25.22 22.44 1.60
N ASN A 208 25.67 21.21 1.86
CA ASN A 208 27.09 20.90 2.11
C ASN A 208 28.00 21.06 0.87
N GLU A 209 27.43 20.98 -0.34
CA GLU A 209 28.17 21.24 -1.58
C GLU A 209 28.55 22.72 -1.77
N LYS A 210 27.98 23.63 -1.00
CA LYS A 210 28.09 25.06 -1.14
C LYS A 210 28.62 25.72 0.13
N SER A 211 29.66 26.55 0.00
CA SER A 211 30.26 27.25 1.15
C SER A 211 29.43 28.41 1.71
N ASN A 212 28.45 28.88 0.94
CA ASN A 212 27.60 30.02 1.29
C ASN A 212 26.22 29.61 1.85
N LEU A 213 25.91 28.30 1.91
CA LEU A 213 24.65 27.79 2.44
C LEU A 213 24.82 27.21 3.84
N ASN A 214 23.81 27.37 4.67
CA ASN A 214 23.82 26.90 6.05
C ASN A 214 22.48 26.22 6.41
N LEU A 215 22.56 25.02 6.99
CA LEU A 215 21.44 24.43 7.72
C LEU A 215 21.44 25.01 9.14
N VAL A 216 20.58 25.98 9.41
CA VAL A 216 20.56 26.71 10.69
C VAL A 216 19.50 26.16 11.66
N TRP A 217 18.60 25.33 11.19
CA TRP A 217 17.55 24.74 12.01
C TRP A 217 17.07 23.41 11.43
N SER A 218 16.80 22.46 12.29
CA SER A 218 16.14 21.21 11.91
C SER A 218 15.26 20.71 13.06
N PHE A 219 14.11 20.15 12.71
CA PHE A 219 13.16 19.55 13.63
C PHE A 219 12.74 18.18 13.12
N GLU A 220 12.78 17.16 13.99
CA GLU A 220 12.27 15.82 13.64
C GLU A 220 10.82 15.70 14.07
N GLY A 221 9.92 15.52 13.11
CA GLY A 221 8.50 15.29 13.28
C GLY A 221 8.11 13.84 13.03
N ASP A 222 6.79 13.60 12.99
CA ASP A 222 6.17 12.28 12.83
C ASP A 222 5.10 12.26 11.72
N PHE A 223 5.14 13.23 10.80
CA PHE A 223 4.17 13.47 9.73
C PHE A 223 2.77 13.87 10.23
N THR A 224 2.62 14.27 11.48
CA THR A 224 1.36 14.81 12.02
C THR A 224 1.30 16.33 11.99
N SER A 225 0.09 16.89 12.01
CA SER A 225 -0.12 18.32 12.15
C SER A 225 0.33 18.86 13.52
N GLU A 226 0.25 18.02 14.54
CA GLU A 226 0.73 18.30 15.90
C GLU A 226 2.26 18.46 15.93
N ALA A 227 2.99 17.62 15.22
CA ALA A 227 4.44 17.77 15.07
C ALA A 227 4.79 19.06 14.31
N GLY A 228 4.04 19.41 13.26
CA GLY A 228 4.18 20.68 12.56
C GLY A 228 3.98 21.87 13.49
N SER A 229 2.98 21.83 14.36
CA SER A 229 2.70 22.86 15.36
C SER A 229 3.84 22.99 16.37
N ARG A 230 4.38 21.86 16.88
CA ARG A 230 5.54 21.87 17.79
C ARG A 230 6.79 22.43 17.11
N ALA A 231 7.04 22.04 15.86
CA ALA A 231 8.15 22.56 15.07
C ALA A 231 8.08 24.07 14.90
N PHE A 232 6.87 24.62 14.63
CA PHE A 232 6.66 26.07 14.52
C PHE A 232 6.94 26.80 15.84
N LEU A 233 6.53 26.24 16.98
CA LEU A 233 6.79 26.84 18.31
C LEU A 233 8.31 26.84 18.60
N ASP A 234 9.02 25.73 18.40
CA ASP A 234 10.48 25.66 18.55
C ASP A 234 11.20 26.67 17.66
N PHE A 235 10.79 26.74 16.39
CA PHE A 235 11.34 27.72 15.44
C PHE A 235 11.15 29.16 15.93
N LYS A 236 9.96 29.51 16.43
CA LYS A 236 9.63 30.84 16.94
C LYS A 236 10.45 31.21 18.17
N GLU A 237 10.64 30.27 19.10
CA GLU A 237 11.44 30.48 20.33
C GLU A 237 12.91 30.76 20.02
N ARG A 238 13.47 30.21 18.95
CA ARG A 238 14.84 30.46 18.51
C ARG A 238 15.06 31.84 17.92
N GLY A 239 14.03 32.59 17.60
CA GLY A 239 14.11 33.94 17.06
C GLY A 239 14.81 34.02 15.71
N LEU A 240 14.86 32.95 14.94
CA LEU A 240 15.51 32.89 13.65
C LEU A 240 14.77 33.77 12.62
N LYS A 241 15.52 34.43 11.74
CA LYS A 241 14.96 35.37 10.75
C LYS A 241 15.52 35.06 9.35
N ARG A 242 14.67 35.29 8.33
CA ARG A 242 15.03 35.14 6.90
C ARG A 242 15.58 33.74 6.59
N ILE A 243 14.80 32.72 6.92
CA ILE A 243 15.13 31.33 6.68
C ILE A 243 14.07 30.73 5.75
N ALA A 244 14.49 29.93 4.77
CA ALA A 244 13.60 29.08 4.00
C ALA A 244 13.40 27.72 4.74
N ILE A 245 12.18 27.22 4.84
CA ILE A 245 11.84 25.96 5.53
C ILE A 245 10.99 25.11 4.60
#